data_dc099f366e80d7df21149ec96ef8fe47
#
_entry.id   dc099f366e80d7df21149ec96ef8fe47
#
_cell.length_a   1.000
_cell.length_b   1.000
_cell.length_c   1.000
_cell.angle_alpha   90.00
_cell.angle_beta   90.00
_cell.angle_gamma   90.00
#
_symmetry.space_group_name_H-M   'P 1'
#
loop_
_entity.id
_entity.type
_entity.pdbx_description
1 polymer ?
#
loop_
_entity_poly.entity_id
_entity_poly.type
_entity_poly.pdbx_seq_one_letter_code
_entity_poly.pdbx_strand_id
1 'polypeptide(L)'
;AGGIIALEMGLGKTIVMLAVTFCNPKDQTLIVVPKSLLSQWISILKKITPTPSLLVYHNTHTCIKKITQTDLKKYQIVLTTYSHVSLPKKHQPVKGQPIMPRHIPFINKIKWDRVICDEAHHASHRSTSAYKGITLLMTHMMWMVTGTPIQNKKSEMVNLLNLITKKKPHTQNINIKQMVYYRTKENVSISMVPLHIHTIPVECKTNTEEELSRHIHSMVEYCNVSKKRIAIEEAMEDNDPRILTMKYFTLARQSCVYPPMLNKTIRRFETKLRELNVDSEYSCIEPNHLYTSESKVDSVISTIGNRIDNGCGKLILCYFHEEIDAIAKRLEVYKKRIVKFDGRSTRSERTTALTNPADILIGQIRMCSEGLNLQEHYSEVYFTSPHFNPAIEQQAIARCWRIGQKKEVNVFRFITNYKEKK
;
A
#
# COMPACT_ATOMS: atom_id res chain seq x y z
N ALA A 1 -3.49 24.48 -17.55
CA ALA A 1 -3.42 23.06 -17.84
C ALA A 1 -2.62 22.37 -16.75
N GLY A 2 -2.63 21.07 -16.74
CA GLY A 2 -1.90 20.17 -15.86
C GLY A 2 -1.59 18.89 -16.60
N GLY A 3 -1.21 17.84 -15.88
CA GLY A 3 -0.86 16.57 -16.51
C GLY A 3 -0.60 15.45 -15.48
N ILE A 4 -0.16 14.30 -15.98
CA ILE A 4 0.27 13.18 -15.18
C ILE A 4 1.79 13.07 -15.26
N ILE A 5 2.46 13.13 -14.13
CA ILE A 5 3.88 12.80 -13.98
C ILE A 5 3.98 11.36 -13.54
N ALA A 6 4.26 10.49 -14.50
CA ALA A 6 4.35 9.04 -14.33
C ALA A 6 5.82 8.60 -14.40
N LEU A 7 6.61 9.00 -13.42
CA LEU A 7 8.00 8.58 -13.30
C LEU A 7 8.09 7.30 -12.47
N GLU A 8 8.88 6.36 -12.93
CA GLU A 8 9.16 5.14 -12.17
C GLU A 8 9.66 5.48 -10.75
N MET A 9 9.43 4.58 -9.83
CA MET A 9 9.78 4.79 -8.42
C MET A 9 11.28 4.96 -8.26
N GLY A 10 11.66 5.96 -7.45
CA GLY A 10 13.06 6.32 -7.25
C GLY A 10 13.60 7.41 -8.19
N LEU A 11 12.87 7.80 -9.25
CA LEU A 11 13.27 8.85 -10.21
C LEU A 11 13.00 10.29 -9.74
N GLY A 12 12.78 10.52 -8.45
CA GLY A 12 12.70 11.88 -7.91
C GLY A 12 11.43 12.66 -8.24
N LYS A 13 10.26 12.01 -8.38
CA LYS A 13 8.96 12.64 -8.65
C LYS A 13 8.71 13.91 -7.84
N THR A 14 8.96 13.85 -6.54
CA THR A 14 8.78 14.97 -5.60
C THR A 14 9.66 16.15 -5.99
N ILE A 15 10.93 15.90 -6.33
CA ILE A 15 11.89 16.96 -6.73
C ILE A 15 11.45 17.59 -8.05
N VAL A 16 11.00 16.81 -9.02
CA VAL A 16 10.47 17.31 -10.30
C VAL A 16 9.28 18.23 -10.05
N MET A 17 8.35 17.83 -9.18
CA MET A 17 7.18 18.67 -8.88
C MET A 17 7.54 19.94 -8.12
N LEU A 18 8.53 19.90 -7.27
CA LEU A 18 9.06 21.08 -6.60
C LEU A 18 9.74 22.02 -7.61
N ALA A 19 10.56 21.49 -8.52
CA ALA A 19 11.15 22.28 -9.60
C ALA A 19 10.07 22.98 -10.44
N VAL A 20 9.03 22.24 -10.89
CA VAL A 20 7.87 22.82 -11.60
C VAL A 20 7.18 23.89 -10.76
N THR A 21 7.11 23.71 -9.45
CA THR A 21 6.44 24.66 -8.55
C THR A 21 7.23 25.96 -8.42
N PHE A 22 8.54 25.89 -8.31
CA PHE A 22 9.41 27.07 -8.11
C PHE A 22 9.83 27.75 -9.41
N CYS A 23 10.00 26.98 -10.52
CA CYS A 23 10.26 27.58 -11.84
C CYS A 23 9.01 28.26 -12.46
N ASN A 24 7.82 27.91 -11.98
CA ASN A 24 6.57 28.55 -12.39
C ASN A 24 5.76 28.91 -11.14
N PRO A 25 6.17 29.95 -10.40
CA PRO A 25 5.53 30.30 -9.13
C PRO A 25 4.05 30.68 -9.31
N LYS A 26 3.25 30.34 -8.33
CA LYS A 26 1.82 30.65 -8.23
C LYS A 26 1.54 31.17 -6.83
N ASP A 27 0.53 32.01 -6.69
CA ASP A 27 0.18 32.60 -5.40
C ASP A 27 -0.28 31.54 -4.40
N GLN A 28 -1.04 30.54 -4.88
CA GLN A 28 -1.56 29.48 -4.03
C GLN A 28 -1.45 28.08 -4.68
N THR A 29 -0.63 27.24 -4.10
CA THR A 29 -0.49 25.84 -4.49
C THR A 29 -0.98 24.91 -3.38
N LEU A 30 -1.96 24.05 -3.70
CA LEU A 30 -2.38 22.94 -2.82
C LEU A 30 -1.60 21.68 -3.19
N ILE A 31 -0.95 21.06 -2.20
CA ILE A 31 -0.27 19.77 -2.34
C ILE A 31 -1.03 18.75 -1.50
N VAL A 32 -1.54 17.69 -2.15
CA VAL A 32 -2.29 16.60 -1.53
C VAL A 32 -1.43 15.34 -1.55
N VAL A 33 -1.15 14.80 -0.37
CA VAL A 33 -0.25 13.65 -0.22
C VAL A 33 -0.87 12.54 0.64
N PRO A 34 -0.44 11.28 0.53
CA PRO A 34 -0.72 10.27 1.54
C PRO A 34 -0.17 10.71 2.92
N LYS A 35 -0.84 10.27 3.99
CA LYS A 35 -0.41 10.61 5.36
C LYS A 35 1.03 10.15 5.66
N SER A 36 1.45 9.04 5.10
CA SER A 36 2.81 8.49 5.20
C SER A 36 3.90 9.40 4.63
N LEU A 37 3.57 10.19 3.59
CA LEU A 37 4.50 11.12 2.93
C LEU A 37 4.52 12.51 3.53
N LEU A 38 3.60 12.85 4.44
CA LEU A 38 3.44 14.21 4.95
C LEU A 38 4.74 14.76 5.57
N SER A 39 5.38 13.97 6.43
CA SER A 39 6.63 14.38 7.09
C SER A 39 7.79 14.55 6.11
N GLN A 40 7.87 13.71 5.08
CA GLN A 40 8.88 13.82 4.03
C GLN A 40 8.72 15.13 3.23
N TRP A 41 7.49 15.45 2.82
CA TRP A 41 7.20 16.69 2.11
C TRP A 41 7.51 17.93 2.96
N ILE A 42 7.16 17.92 4.23
CA ILE A 42 7.51 19.00 5.17
C ILE A 42 9.03 19.18 5.25
N SER A 43 9.78 18.09 5.43
CA SER A 43 11.24 18.13 5.51
C SER A 43 11.88 18.70 4.25
N ILE A 44 11.41 18.30 3.07
CA ILE A 44 11.96 18.78 1.79
C ILE A 44 11.62 20.25 1.59
N LEU A 45 10.37 20.68 1.82
CA LEU A 45 9.94 22.06 1.64
C LEU A 45 10.69 23.04 2.57
N LYS A 46 11.03 22.61 3.78
CA LYS A 46 11.83 23.41 4.72
C LYS A 46 13.30 23.58 4.32
N LYS A 47 13.81 22.69 3.46
CA LYS A 47 15.20 22.76 2.96
C LYS A 47 15.38 23.66 1.74
N ILE A 48 14.27 24.11 1.13
CA ILE A 48 14.32 24.98 -0.05
C ILE A 48 14.65 26.41 0.36
N THR A 49 15.51 27.06 -0.40
CA THR A 49 15.93 28.42 -0.17
C THR A 49 15.61 29.29 -1.39
N PRO A 50 14.86 30.41 -1.24
CA PRO A 50 14.19 30.85 0.01
C PRO A 50 13.05 29.91 0.42
N THR A 51 12.84 29.76 1.73
CA THR A 51 11.79 28.89 2.25
C THR A 51 10.42 29.46 1.91
N PRO A 52 9.54 28.69 1.21
CA PRO A 52 8.20 29.17 0.88
C PRO A 52 7.33 29.31 2.14
N SER A 53 6.36 30.21 2.11
CA SER A 53 5.35 30.27 3.17
C SER A 53 4.47 29.03 3.10
N LEU A 54 4.58 28.16 4.13
CA LEU A 54 4.00 26.82 4.18
C LEU A 54 2.99 26.69 5.30
N LEU A 55 1.77 26.27 4.96
CA LEU A 55 0.79 25.78 5.93
C LEU A 55 0.61 24.26 5.79
N VAL A 56 0.76 23.54 6.90
CA VAL A 56 0.41 22.11 6.96
C VAL A 56 -1.02 21.97 7.45
N TYR A 57 -1.96 21.85 6.51
CA TYR A 57 -3.39 21.69 6.80
C TYR A 57 -3.69 20.23 7.19
N HIS A 58 -3.33 19.90 8.44
CA HIS A 58 -3.55 18.57 9.02
C HIS A 58 -3.63 18.69 10.55
N ASN A 59 -4.56 17.98 11.18
CA ASN A 59 -4.85 18.08 12.63
C ASN A 59 -3.65 17.85 13.56
N THR A 60 -2.61 17.12 13.10
CA THR A 60 -1.40 16.89 13.91
C THR A 60 -0.44 18.08 13.93
N HIS A 61 -0.64 19.08 13.07
CA HIS A 61 0.24 20.23 12.92
C HIS A 61 -0.48 21.55 13.14
N THR A 62 -1.76 21.61 12.79
CA THR A 62 -2.52 22.87 12.84
C THR A 62 -3.94 22.59 13.29
N CYS A 63 -4.50 23.48 14.11
CA CYS A 63 -5.91 23.43 14.48
C CYS A 63 -6.79 23.85 13.29
N ILE A 64 -7.08 22.92 12.39
CA ILE A 64 -7.75 23.20 11.10
C ILE A 64 -9.16 23.80 11.26
N LYS A 65 -9.84 23.58 12.41
CA LYS A 65 -11.17 24.13 12.70
C LYS A 65 -11.18 25.68 12.83
N LYS A 66 -10.02 26.27 13.14
CA LYS A 66 -9.87 27.71 13.33
C LYS A 66 -9.36 28.44 12.09
N ILE A 67 -9.02 27.72 11.02
CA ILE A 67 -8.45 28.30 9.80
C ILE A 67 -9.58 28.90 8.94
N THR A 68 -9.41 30.17 8.58
CA THR A 68 -10.29 30.89 7.67
C THR A 68 -9.74 30.91 6.24
N GLN A 69 -10.56 31.34 5.28
CA GLN A 69 -10.11 31.50 3.89
C GLN A 69 -9.03 32.60 3.77
N THR A 70 -9.11 33.63 4.57
CA THR A 70 -8.12 34.71 4.62
C THR A 70 -6.78 34.22 5.17
N ASP A 71 -6.80 33.28 6.11
CA ASP A 71 -5.57 32.67 6.63
C ASP A 71 -4.88 31.82 5.55
N LEU A 72 -5.64 31.04 4.78
CA LEU A 72 -5.07 30.24 3.69
C LEU A 72 -4.37 31.11 2.64
N LYS A 73 -4.89 32.29 2.33
CA LYS A 73 -4.29 33.23 1.36
C LYS A 73 -2.91 33.77 1.75
N LYS A 74 -2.52 33.67 3.03
CA LYS A 74 -1.20 34.10 3.51
C LYS A 74 -0.08 33.11 3.14
N TYR A 75 -0.44 31.90 2.66
CA TYR A 75 0.52 30.84 2.40
C TYR A 75 0.60 30.52 0.91
N GLN A 76 1.81 30.50 0.39
CA GLN A 76 2.12 30.12 -0.97
C GLN A 76 1.85 28.61 -1.20
N ILE A 77 2.17 27.79 -0.20
CA ILE A 77 1.96 26.35 -0.25
C ILE A 77 1.08 25.90 0.92
N VAL A 78 0.01 25.19 0.61
CA VAL A 78 -0.82 24.49 1.56
C VAL A 78 -0.65 22.98 1.34
N LEU A 79 -0.04 22.30 2.32
CA LEU A 79 0.19 20.87 2.28
C LEU A 79 -0.88 20.14 3.10
N THR A 80 -1.55 19.17 2.50
CA THR A 80 -2.63 18.41 3.15
C THR A 80 -2.60 16.93 2.75
N THR A 81 -3.52 16.16 3.30
CA THR A 81 -3.66 14.73 2.99
C THR A 81 -4.97 14.42 2.28
N TYR A 82 -5.02 13.27 1.59
CA TYR A 82 -6.22 12.79 0.91
C TYR A 82 -7.46 12.77 1.83
N SER A 83 -7.29 12.45 3.12
CA SER A 83 -8.40 12.41 4.09
C SER A 83 -9.11 13.75 4.27
N HIS A 84 -8.40 14.88 4.11
CA HIS A 84 -8.97 16.23 4.28
C HIS A 84 -9.65 16.76 3.02
N VAL A 85 -9.30 16.24 1.84
CA VAL A 85 -9.95 16.58 0.57
C VAL A 85 -11.05 15.59 0.19
N SER A 86 -11.07 14.40 0.78
CA SER A 86 -12.03 13.33 0.48
C SER A 86 -13.43 13.68 0.93
N LEU A 87 -14.43 13.34 0.10
CA LEU A 87 -15.83 13.47 0.48
C LEU A 87 -16.21 12.35 1.48
N PRO A 88 -16.66 12.67 2.70
CA PRO A 88 -17.04 11.65 3.70
C PRO A 88 -18.11 10.70 3.18
N LYS A 89 -18.00 9.39 3.47
CA LYS A 89 -18.94 8.36 2.97
C LYS A 89 -20.39 8.67 3.28
N LYS A 90 -20.68 9.13 4.52
CA LYS A 90 -22.02 9.51 4.98
C LYS A 90 -22.66 10.69 4.21
N HIS A 91 -21.86 11.45 3.46
CA HIS A 91 -22.28 12.60 2.68
C HIS A 91 -22.16 12.37 1.17
N GLN A 92 -21.91 11.13 0.74
CA GLN A 92 -21.92 10.82 -0.68
C GLN A 92 -23.33 10.85 -1.21
N PRO A 93 -23.56 11.48 -2.38
CA PRO A 93 -24.90 11.54 -2.94
C PRO A 93 -25.38 10.15 -3.36
N VAL A 94 -26.66 9.89 -3.21
CA VAL A 94 -27.34 8.82 -3.93
C VAL A 94 -27.24 9.13 -5.43
N LYS A 95 -27.17 8.11 -6.27
CA LYS A 95 -27.00 8.26 -7.72
C LYS A 95 -28.00 9.29 -8.29
N GLY A 96 -27.48 10.35 -8.89
CA GLY A 96 -28.29 11.43 -9.50
C GLY A 96 -28.62 12.62 -8.59
N GLN A 97 -28.29 12.59 -7.30
CA GLN A 97 -28.53 13.73 -6.41
C GLN A 97 -27.31 14.66 -6.31
N PRO A 98 -27.47 15.99 -6.23
CA PRO A 98 -26.36 16.92 -6.01
C PRO A 98 -25.79 16.81 -4.60
N ILE A 99 -24.50 17.08 -4.48
CA ILE A 99 -23.83 17.13 -3.17
C ILE A 99 -24.22 18.44 -2.47
N MET A 100 -24.74 18.33 -1.26
CA MET A 100 -25.10 19.53 -0.47
C MET A 100 -23.85 20.34 -0.13
N PRO A 101 -23.82 21.67 -0.35
CA PRO A 101 -22.63 22.53 -0.12
C PRO A 101 -22.03 22.43 1.27
N ARG A 102 -22.85 22.17 2.31
CA ARG A 102 -22.41 21.98 3.70
C ARG A 102 -21.54 20.72 3.92
N HIS A 103 -21.64 19.75 3.00
CA HIS A 103 -20.90 18.48 3.08
C HIS A 103 -19.57 18.52 2.35
N ILE A 104 -19.31 19.56 1.58
CA ILE A 104 -18.04 19.76 0.87
C ILE A 104 -16.99 20.17 1.89
N PRO A 105 -15.83 19.46 1.97
CA PRO A 105 -14.72 19.87 2.84
C PRO A 105 -14.32 21.33 2.59
N PHE A 106 -13.95 22.05 3.63
CA PHE A 106 -13.63 23.48 3.56
C PHE A 106 -12.55 23.77 2.49
N ILE A 107 -11.47 22.97 2.49
CA ILE A 107 -10.35 23.14 1.56
C ILE A 107 -10.74 22.97 0.08
N ASN A 108 -11.83 22.23 -0.20
CA ASN A 108 -12.36 22.04 -1.56
C ASN A 108 -13.19 23.24 -2.04
N LYS A 109 -13.60 24.13 -1.14
CA LYS A 109 -14.34 25.36 -1.47
C LYS A 109 -13.42 26.52 -1.90
N ILE A 110 -12.12 26.34 -1.76
CA ILE A 110 -11.10 27.33 -2.09
C ILE A 110 -10.70 27.18 -3.56
N LYS A 111 -10.51 28.30 -4.25
CA LYS A 111 -9.96 28.32 -5.61
C LYS A 111 -8.43 28.31 -5.51
N TRP A 112 -7.81 27.28 -6.08
CA TRP A 112 -6.36 27.07 -6.09
C TRP A 112 -5.80 27.38 -7.47
N ASP A 113 -4.66 28.08 -7.55
CA ASP A 113 -3.98 28.29 -8.83
C ASP A 113 -3.39 27.01 -9.37
N ARG A 114 -2.86 26.17 -8.44
CA ARG A 114 -2.30 24.86 -8.74
C ARG A 114 -2.70 23.84 -7.68
N VAL A 115 -3.01 22.64 -8.13
CA VAL A 115 -3.18 21.45 -7.28
C VAL A 115 -2.21 20.36 -7.71
N ILE A 116 -1.48 19.79 -6.76
CA ILE A 116 -0.58 18.66 -6.96
C ILE A 116 -1.08 17.51 -6.09
N CYS A 117 -1.38 16.36 -6.70
CA CYS A 117 -1.78 15.15 -6.01
C CYS A 117 -0.65 14.12 -6.12
N ASP A 118 0.12 13.92 -5.05
CA ASP A 118 1.18 12.91 -5.02
C ASP A 118 0.60 11.53 -4.69
N GLU A 119 1.21 10.47 -5.24
CA GLU A 119 0.68 9.10 -5.25
C GLU A 119 -0.79 9.06 -5.69
N ALA A 120 -1.07 9.66 -6.84
CA ALA A 120 -2.41 9.91 -7.37
C ALA A 120 -3.26 8.64 -7.58
N HIS A 121 -2.64 7.46 -7.54
CA HIS A 121 -3.36 6.17 -7.57
C HIS A 121 -4.36 6.03 -6.41
N HIS A 122 -4.20 6.75 -5.28
CA HIS A 122 -5.21 6.83 -4.22
C HIS A 122 -6.56 7.40 -4.69
N ALA A 123 -6.57 8.13 -5.79
CA ALA A 123 -7.75 8.73 -6.40
C ALA A 123 -8.07 8.16 -7.79
N SER A 124 -7.59 6.96 -8.14
CA SER A 124 -7.79 6.36 -9.47
C SER A 124 -9.17 5.72 -9.67
N HIS A 125 -9.94 5.48 -8.61
CA HIS A 125 -11.25 4.85 -8.69
C HIS A 125 -12.40 5.83 -8.39
N ARG A 126 -13.35 5.96 -9.33
CA ARG A 126 -14.50 6.88 -9.24
C ARG A 126 -15.39 6.67 -8.01
N SER A 127 -15.47 5.45 -7.49
CA SER A 127 -16.28 5.12 -6.32
C SER A 127 -15.66 5.62 -5.01
N THR A 128 -14.36 5.94 -4.99
CA THR A 128 -13.67 6.31 -3.76
C THR A 128 -14.02 7.72 -3.28
N SER A 129 -13.99 7.91 -1.97
CA SER A 129 -14.15 9.22 -1.34
C SER A 129 -13.09 10.23 -1.80
N ALA A 130 -11.86 9.76 -2.04
CA ALA A 130 -10.76 10.57 -2.52
C ALA A 130 -11.04 11.11 -3.94
N TYR A 131 -11.40 10.22 -4.88
CA TYR A 131 -11.75 10.65 -6.24
C TYR A 131 -12.86 11.70 -6.24
N LYS A 132 -13.97 11.42 -5.53
CA LYS A 132 -15.11 12.33 -5.44
C LYS A 132 -14.73 13.68 -4.82
N GLY A 133 -13.87 13.66 -3.80
CA GLY A 133 -13.38 14.87 -3.18
C GLY A 133 -12.49 15.69 -4.12
N ILE A 134 -11.51 15.07 -4.81
CA ILE A 134 -10.63 15.77 -5.76
C ILE A 134 -11.41 16.35 -6.94
N THR A 135 -12.48 15.69 -7.40
CA THR A 135 -13.37 16.24 -8.45
C THR A 135 -13.95 17.61 -8.06
N LEU A 136 -14.17 17.85 -6.76
CA LEU A 136 -14.71 19.10 -6.23
C LEU A 136 -13.68 20.22 -6.06
N LEU A 137 -12.39 19.94 -6.19
CA LEU A 137 -11.35 20.97 -6.07
C LEU A 137 -11.45 21.97 -7.23
N MET A 138 -11.47 23.25 -6.90
CA MET A 138 -11.53 24.34 -7.88
C MET A 138 -10.12 24.76 -8.29
N THR A 139 -9.67 24.34 -9.46
CA THR A 139 -8.37 24.74 -10.02
C THR A 139 -8.39 24.65 -11.55
N HIS A 140 -7.51 25.42 -12.20
CA HIS A 140 -7.24 25.33 -13.65
C HIS A 140 -5.96 24.55 -13.96
N MET A 141 -5.13 24.25 -12.95
CA MET A 141 -3.87 23.54 -13.11
C MET A 141 -3.80 22.39 -12.10
N MET A 142 -3.96 21.15 -12.58
CA MET A 142 -3.92 19.95 -11.74
C MET A 142 -2.86 18.98 -12.22
N TRP A 143 -1.95 18.61 -11.31
CA TRP A 143 -0.89 17.64 -11.55
C TRP A 143 -1.16 16.36 -10.75
N MET A 144 -1.20 15.23 -11.45
CA MET A 144 -1.28 13.90 -10.86
C MET A 144 0.10 13.25 -10.89
N VAL A 145 0.65 12.94 -9.75
CA VAL A 145 2.00 12.38 -9.62
C VAL A 145 1.88 10.94 -9.14
N THR A 146 2.46 10.00 -9.86
CA THR A 146 2.40 8.58 -9.48
C THR A 146 3.52 7.79 -10.12
N GLY A 147 4.04 6.77 -9.42
CA GLY A 147 4.97 5.79 -9.98
C GLY A 147 4.28 4.67 -10.77
N THR A 148 2.98 4.49 -10.51
CA THR A 148 2.17 3.40 -11.07
C THR A 148 0.82 3.96 -11.55
N PRO A 149 0.78 4.58 -12.73
CA PRO A 149 -0.43 5.22 -13.26
C PRO A 149 -1.53 4.20 -13.58
N ILE A 150 -1.16 2.93 -13.78
CA ILE A 150 -2.05 1.79 -13.95
C ILE A 150 -1.59 0.72 -12.97
N GLN A 151 -2.41 0.42 -11.96
CA GLN A 151 -2.14 -0.65 -11.00
C GLN A 151 -2.85 -1.96 -11.37
N ASN A 152 -4.13 -1.87 -11.74
CA ASN A 152 -4.97 -3.03 -12.01
C ASN A 152 -5.71 -2.93 -13.36
N LYS A 153 -6.17 -1.75 -13.73
CA LYS A 153 -7.04 -1.55 -14.92
C LYS A 153 -6.66 -0.29 -15.68
N LYS A 154 -6.72 -0.36 -17.03
CA LYS A 154 -6.51 0.82 -17.90
C LYS A 154 -7.45 1.99 -17.57
N SER A 155 -8.64 1.70 -17.02
CA SER A 155 -9.60 2.73 -16.61
C SER A 155 -9.07 3.66 -15.50
N GLU A 156 -8.08 3.24 -14.72
CA GLU A 156 -7.45 4.07 -13.68
C GLU A 156 -6.76 5.29 -14.28
N MET A 157 -5.98 5.11 -15.35
CA MET A 157 -5.36 6.20 -16.10
C MET A 157 -6.42 7.17 -16.66
N VAL A 158 -7.47 6.63 -17.27
CA VAL A 158 -8.58 7.45 -17.81
C VAL A 158 -9.25 8.25 -16.70
N ASN A 159 -9.43 7.68 -15.51
CA ASN A 159 -10.02 8.38 -14.38
C ASN A 159 -9.13 9.54 -13.90
N LEU A 160 -7.82 9.35 -13.85
CA LEU A 160 -6.88 10.44 -13.51
C LEU A 160 -6.93 11.57 -14.55
N LEU A 161 -6.97 11.23 -15.84
CA LEU A 161 -7.12 12.22 -16.92
C LEU A 161 -8.44 13.01 -16.81
N ASN A 162 -9.54 12.34 -16.44
CA ASN A 162 -10.83 13.00 -16.22
C ASN A 162 -10.78 14.00 -15.04
N LEU A 163 -10.02 13.72 -13.99
CA LEU A 163 -9.82 14.68 -12.88
C LEU A 163 -9.10 15.96 -13.36
N ILE A 164 -8.11 15.81 -14.25
CA ILE A 164 -7.35 16.94 -14.80
C ILE A 164 -8.21 17.77 -15.76
N THR A 165 -8.89 17.10 -16.69
CA THR A 165 -9.65 17.78 -17.76
C THR A 165 -11.00 18.29 -17.31
N LYS A 166 -11.53 17.77 -16.18
CA LYS A 166 -12.89 18.02 -15.67
C LYS A 166 -14.00 17.75 -16.71
N LYS A 167 -13.71 16.94 -17.73
CA LYS A 167 -14.64 16.59 -18.82
C LYS A 167 -15.30 15.23 -18.55
N LYS A 168 -16.53 15.06 -19.07
CA LYS A 168 -17.21 13.76 -19.09
C LYS A 168 -16.47 12.80 -20.03
N PRO A 169 -16.39 11.48 -19.70
CA PRO A 169 -15.53 10.51 -20.38
C PRO A 169 -15.83 10.24 -21.86
N HIS A 170 -16.94 10.75 -22.40
CA HIS A 170 -17.42 10.43 -23.75
C HIS A 170 -17.22 11.52 -24.81
N THR A 171 -16.56 12.62 -24.49
CA THR A 171 -16.59 13.78 -25.37
C THR A 171 -15.22 14.33 -25.80
N GLN A 172 -14.23 13.55 -26.13
CA GLN A 172 -13.15 13.95 -27.03
C GLN A 172 -11.96 12.97 -26.99
N ASN A 173 -11.25 12.80 -28.11
CA ASN A 173 -9.93 12.18 -28.20
C ASN A 173 -8.94 12.95 -27.31
N ILE A 174 -8.76 12.49 -26.06
CA ILE A 174 -7.72 13.03 -25.18
C ILE A 174 -6.39 12.56 -25.76
N ASN A 175 -5.56 13.47 -26.22
CA ASN A 175 -4.21 13.13 -26.63
C ASN A 175 -3.37 12.81 -25.38
N ILE A 176 -3.36 11.53 -25.00
CA ILE A 176 -2.66 11.03 -23.81
C ILE A 176 -1.18 11.40 -23.84
N LYS A 177 -0.54 11.37 -25.03
CA LYS A 177 0.89 11.68 -25.18
C LYS A 177 1.24 13.11 -24.74
N GLN A 178 0.31 14.06 -24.90
CA GLN A 178 0.53 15.44 -24.47
C GLN A 178 0.28 15.67 -22.98
N MET A 179 -0.45 14.78 -22.30
CA MET A 179 -0.87 14.95 -20.92
C MET A 179 -0.11 14.06 -19.94
N VAL A 180 0.63 13.07 -20.43
CA VAL A 180 1.34 12.09 -19.59
C VAL A 180 2.83 12.14 -19.87
N TYR A 181 3.61 12.54 -18.89
CA TYR A 181 5.06 12.44 -18.93
C TYR A 181 5.49 11.18 -18.23
N TYR A 182 5.90 10.18 -19.02
CA TYR A 182 6.31 8.86 -18.53
C TYR A 182 7.79 8.62 -18.75
N ARG A 183 8.51 8.15 -17.72
CA ARG A 183 9.92 7.69 -17.82
C ARG A 183 10.13 6.51 -16.89
N THR A 184 10.90 5.55 -17.38
CA THR A 184 11.45 4.42 -16.60
C THR A 184 12.90 4.69 -16.25
N LYS A 185 13.46 3.90 -15.33
CA LYS A 185 14.90 3.95 -15.00
C LYS A 185 15.78 3.63 -16.21
N GLU A 186 15.32 2.74 -17.08
CA GLU A 186 16.00 2.38 -18.33
C GLU A 186 16.07 3.56 -19.34
N ASN A 187 15.02 4.40 -19.37
CA ASN A 187 14.97 5.55 -20.29
C ASN A 187 15.76 6.77 -19.78
N VAL A 188 16.22 6.72 -18.55
CA VAL A 188 17.00 7.79 -17.94
C VAL A 188 18.36 7.21 -17.64
N SER A 189 19.42 7.70 -18.26
CA SER A 189 20.81 7.20 -18.10
C SER A 189 21.34 7.41 -16.66
N ILE A 190 20.66 6.82 -15.69
CA ILE A 190 21.04 6.85 -14.27
C ILE A 190 21.71 5.52 -13.94
N SER A 191 22.96 5.58 -13.53
CA SER A 191 23.67 4.40 -13.02
C SER A 191 23.03 3.95 -11.71
N MET A 192 22.46 2.74 -11.72
CA MET A 192 21.89 2.08 -10.55
C MET A 192 22.74 0.86 -10.19
N VAL A 193 22.84 0.57 -8.91
CA VAL A 193 23.45 -0.70 -8.46
C VAL A 193 22.63 -1.89 -8.99
N PRO A 194 23.26 -3.07 -9.21
CA PRO A 194 22.55 -4.26 -9.63
C PRO A 194 21.39 -4.64 -8.71
N LEU A 195 20.32 -5.17 -9.30
CA LEU A 195 19.17 -5.74 -8.61
C LEU A 195 19.09 -7.24 -8.94
N HIS A 196 19.20 -8.07 -7.92
CA HIS A 196 19.10 -9.53 -8.04
C HIS A 196 17.81 -10.02 -7.40
N ILE A 197 17.03 -10.81 -8.15
CA ILE A 197 15.78 -11.39 -7.66
C ILE A 197 15.95 -12.90 -7.56
N HIS A 198 15.82 -13.41 -6.33
CA HIS A 198 15.94 -14.83 -6.00
C HIS A 198 14.54 -15.37 -5.64
N THR A 199 14.10 -16.40 -6.33
CA THR A 199 12.87 -17.13 -5.98
C THR A 199 13.26 -18.39 -5.21
N ILE A 200 12.80 -18.50 -3.98
CA ILE A 200 13.08 -19.63 -3.11
C ILE A 200 11.83 -20.50 -3.02
N PRO A 201 11.84 -21.69 -3.62
CA PRO A 201 10.74 -22.63 -3.46
C PRO A 201 10.73 -23.13 -2.00
N VAL A 202 9.54 -23.19 -1.44
CA VAL A 202 9.31 -23.72 -0.08
C VAL A 202 8.45 -24.95 -0.20
N GLU A 203 8.93 -26.06 0.33
CA GLU A 203 8.19 -27.31 0.43
C GLU A 203 7.58 -27.43 1.83
N CYS A 204 6.35 -27.92 1.89
CA CYS A 204 5.72 -28.25 3.16
C CYS A 204 6.48 -29.38 3.86
N LYS A 205 6.84 -29.21 5.10
CA LYS A 205 7.57 -30.21 5.88
C LYS A 205 6.69 -31.37 6.35
N THR A 206 5.40 -31.15 6.42
CA THR A 206 4.43 -32.14 6.89
C THR A 206 3.27 -32.28 5.90
N ASN A 207 2.74 -33.50 5.78
CA ASN A 207 1.54 -33.78 4.97
C ASN A 207 0.35 -32.96 5.47
N THR A 208 0.21 -32.78 6.79
CA THR A 208 -0.88 -32.00 7.39
C THR A 208 -0.86 -30.54 6.97
N GLU A 209 0.32 -29.92 6.81
CA GLU A 209 0.43 -28.55 6.27
C GLU A 209 -0.02 -28.47 4.82
N GLU A 210 0.38 -29.45 4.00
CA GLU A 210 -0.02 -29.51 2.59
C GLU A 210 -1.52 -29.77 2.45
N GLU A 211 -2.08 -30.70 3.22
CA GLU A 211 -3.50 -31.03 3.24
C GLU A 211 -4.36 -29.82 3.66
N LEU A 212 -3.96 -29.11 4.72
CA LEU A 212 -4.62 -27.88 5.16
C LEU A 212 -4.64 -26.85 4.05
N SER A 213 -3.49 -26.60 3.43
CA SER A 213 -3.39 -25.62 2.34
C SER A 213 -4.26 -26.04 1.16
N ARG A 214 -4.22 -27.33 0.75
CA ARG A 214 -5.04 -27.89 -0.34
C ARG A 214 -6.53 -27.74 -0.05
N HIS A 215 -6.95 -28.05 1.17
CA HIS A 215 -8.34 -27.95 1.58
C HIS A 215 -8.85 -26.50 1.51
N ILE A 216 -8.15 -25.56 2.11
CA ILE A 216 -8.56 -24.14 2.13
C ILE A 216 -8.59 -23.58 0.68
N HIS A 217 -7.65 -23.94 -0.17
CA HIS A 217 -7.65 -23.51 -1.56
C HIS A 217 -8.82 -24.10 -2.35
N SER A 218 -9.20 -25.36 -2.10
CA SER A 218 -10.40 -25.95 -2.72
C SER A 218 -11.68 -25.21 -2.31
N MET A 219 -11.76 -24.73 -1.08
CA MET A 219 -12.88 -23.89 -0.63
C MET A 219 -12.95 -22.55 -1.37
N VAL A 220 -11.80 -21.94 -1.69
CA VAL A 220 -11.75 -20.72 -2.52
C VAL A 220 -12.30 -20.99 -3.93
N GLU A 221 -11.89 -22.12 -4.55
CA GLU A 221 -12.39 -22.54 -5.86
C GLU A 221 -13.90 -22.82 -5.82
N TYR A 222 -14.37 -23.51 -4.79
CA TYR A 222 -15.77 -23.81 -4.57
C TYR A 222 -16.64 -22.55 -4.42
N CYS A 223 -16.21 -21.59 -3.62
CA CYS A 223 -16.91 -20.31 -3.45
C CYS A 223 -17.03 -19.52 -4.76
N ASN A 224 -16.11 -19.72 -5.70
CA ASN A 224 -16.16 -19.05 -7.00
C ASN A 224 -17.12 -19.72 -8.01
N VAL A 225 -17.42 -21.01 -7.85
CA VAL A 225 -18.05 -21.82 -8.93
C VAL A 225 -19.50 -22.24 -8.62
N SER A 226 -19.96 -22.31 -7.36
CA SER A 226 -21.22 -23.01 -7.06
C SER A 226 -22.36 -22.20 -6.48
N LYS A 227 -23.62 -22.64 -6.85
CA LYS A 227 -24.90 -22.15 -6.30
C LYS A 227 -25.16 -22.56 -4.82
N LYS A 228 -24.42 -23.51 -4.26
CA LYS A 228 -24.41 -23.86 -2.81
C LYS A 228 -23.81 -22.76 -1.93
N ARG A 229 -23.27 -21.73 -2.55
CA ARG A 229 -22.80 -20.46 -1.98
C ARG A 229 -23.82 -19.84 -0.99
N ILE A 230 -25.11 -19.94 -1.28
CA ILE A 230 -26.21 -19.33 -0.50
C ILE A 230 -26.27 -19.89 0.93
N ALA A 231 -26.19 -21.21 1.09
CA ALA A 231 -26.29 -21.82 2.43
C ALA A 231 -25.11 -21.50 3.36
N ILE A 232 -23.90 -21.35 2.80
CA ILE A 232 -22.70 -20.95 3.57
C ILE A 232 -22.77 -19.44 3.88
N GLU A 233 -23.30 -18.64 2.96
CA GLU A 233 -23.49 -17.17 3.14
C GLU A 233 -24.54 -16.89 4.23
N GLU A 234 -25.65 -17.59 4.26
CA GLU A 234 -26.69 -17.51 5.31
C GLU A 234 -26.14 -17.95 6.67
N ALA A 235 -25.29 -18.99 6.69
CA ALA A 235 -24.66 -19.52 7.90
C ALA A 235 -23.64 -18.55 8.53
N MET A 236 -23.05 -17.67 7.75
CA MET A 236 -21.95 -16.77 8.21
C MET A 236 -22.42 -15.35 8.54
N GLU A 237 -23.73 -15.05 8.48
CA GLU A 237 -24.31 -13.70 8.70
C GLU A 237 -23.77 -12.60 7.77
N ASP A 238 -22.93 -12.95 6.79
CA ASP A 238 -22.33 -12.02 5.82
C ASP A 238 -23.06 -12.17 4.47
N ASN A 239 -24.03 -11.32 4.22
CA ASN A 239 -24.86 -11.37 3.00
C ASN A 239 -24.15 -10.93 1.69
N ASP A 240 -22.87 -10.55 1.72
CA ASP A 240 -22.11 -10.17 0.51
C ASP A 240 -21.15 -11.29 0.09
N PRO A 241 -21.40 -11.97 -1.05
CA PRO A 241 -20.56 -13.03 -1.60
C PRO A 241 -19.09 -12.64 -1.77
N ARG A 242 -18.82 -11.36 -2.03
CA ARG A 242 -17.46 -10.84 -2.19
C ARG A 242 -16.69 -10.83 -0.87
N ILE A 243 -17.37 -10.60 0.24
CA ILE A 243 -16.77 -10.61 1.58
C ILE A 243 -16.35 -12.02 1.94
N LEU A 244 -17.18 -13.01 1.66
CA LEU A 244 -16.87 -14.42 1.92
C LEU A 244 -15.67 -14.89 1.09
N THR A 245 -15.67 -14.64 -0.21
CA THR A 245 -14.54 -14.96 -1.09
C THR A 245 -13.24 -14.33 -0.58
N MET A 246 -13.26 -13.07 -0.15
CA MET A 246 -12.08 -12.39 0.39
C MET A 246 -11.60 -13.00 1.73
N LYS A 247 -12.52 -13.48 2.58
CA LYS A 247 -12.15 -14.22 3.79
C LYS A 247 -11.40 -15.50 3.46
N TYR A 248 -11.90 -16.33 2.54
CA TYR A 248 -11.23 -17.54 2.12
C TYR A 248 -9.86 -17.28 1.47
N PHE A 249 -9.75 -16.26 0.63
CA PHE A 249 -8.45 -15.85 0.11
C PHE A 249 -7.45 -15.47 1.24
N THR A 250 -7.94 -14.82 2.29
CA THR A 250 -7.10 -14.49 3.43
C THR A 250 -6.65 -15.75 4.17
N LEU A 251 -7.56 -16.70 4.41
CA LEU A 251 -7.24 -17.99 5.05
C LEU A 251 -6.27 -18.81 4.21
N ALA A 252 -6.47 -18.87 2.89
CA ALA A 252 -5.57 -19.56 1.97
C ALA A 252 -4.15 -18.97 2.01
N ARG A 253 -4.02 -17.66 2.11
CA ARG A 253 -2.71 -17.03 2.31
C ARG A 253 -2.09 -17.36 3.67
N GLN A 254 -2.90 -17.34 4.73
CA GLN A 254 -2.44 -17.68 6.07
C GLN A 254 -1.94 -19.12 6.13
N SER A 255 -2.61 -20.08 5.46
CA SER A 255 -2.18 -21.47 5.40
C SER A 255 -0.80 -21.64 4.72
N CYS A 256 -0.51 -20.83 3.71
CA CYS A 256 0.78 -20.88 3.01
C CYS A 256 1.90 -20.18 3.77
N VAL A 257 1.60 -19.23 4.67
CA VAL A 257 2.60 -18.39 5.33
C VAL A 257 2.95 -18.89 6.72
N TYR A 258 1.93 -19.06 7.54
CA TYR A 258 2.07 -19.42 8.95
C TYR A 258 0.80 -20.14 9.44
N PRO A 259 0.67 -21.45 9.19
CA PRO A 259 -0.50 -22.26 9.55
C PRO A 259 -1.01 -22.10 10.98
N PRO A 260 -0.15 -21.88 12.02
CA PRO A 260 -0.62 -21.68 13.39
C PRO A 260 -1.62 -20.54 13.58
N MET A 261 -1.62 -19.53 12.71
CA MET A 261 -2.63 -18.43 12.72
C MET A 261 -4.06 -18.93 12.55
N LEU A 262 -4.23 -20.05 11.87
CA LEU A 262 -5.54 -20.61 11.52
C LEU A 262 -6.21 -21.36 12.65
N ASN A 263 -5.45 -21.84 13.66
CA ASN A 263 -5.97 -22.70 14.71
C ASN A 263 -7.25 -22.19 15.38
N LYS A 264 -7.33 -20.88 15.67
CA LYS A 264 -8.53 -20.27 16.27
C LYS A 264 -9.68 -20.12 15.27
N THR A 265 -9.37 -19.77 14.05
CA THR A 265 -10.36 -19.51 13.00
C THR A 265 -11.03 -20.79 12.55
N ILE A 266 -10.25 -21.85 12.35
CA ILE A 266 -10.73 -23.18 11.95
C ILE A 266 -11.69 -23.72 13.02
N ARG A 267 -11.30 -23.68 14.31
CA ARG A 267 -12.17 -24.13 15.41
C ARG A 267 -13.52 -23.40 15.43
N ARG A 268 -13.54 -22.08 15.24
CA ARG A 268 -14.81 -21.33 15.19
C ARG A 268 -15.66 -21.71 13.97
N PHE A 269 -15.02 -21.96 12.84
CA PHE A 269 -15.71 -22.34 11.62
C PHE A 269 -16.34 -23.74 11.75
N GLU A 270 -15.60 -24.71 12.27
CA GLU A 270 -16.09 -26.07 12.51
C GLU A 270 -17.25 -26.10 13.50
N THR A 271 -17.16 -25.31 14.59
CA THR A 271 -18.26 -25.20 15.56
C THR A 271 -19.54 -24.72 14.88
N LYS A 272 -19.46 -23.66 14.05
CA LYS A 272 -20.59 -23.15 13.28
C LYS A 272 -21.16 -24.16 12.28
N LEU A 273 -20.33 -24.88 11.55
CA LEU A 273 -20.77 -25.89 10.60
C LEU A 273 -21.54 -27.04 11.32
N ARG A 274 -21.07 -27.47 12.50
CA ARG A 274 -21.77 -28.47 13.30
C ARG A 274 -23.11 -27.96 13.83
N GLU A 275 -23.19 -26.73 14.30
CA GLU A 275 -24.45 -26.10 14.76
C GLU A 275 -25.50 -26.04 13.64
N LEU A 276 -25.06 -25.97 12.38
CA LEU A 276 -25.93 -25.85 11.20
C LEU A 276 -26.28 -27.20 10.53
N ASN A 277 -25.82 -28.33 11.11
CA ASN A 277 -25.99 -29.68 10.51
C ASN A 277 -25.57 -29.76 9.02
N VAL A 278 -24.59 -28.96 8.61
CA VAL A 278 -24.01 -29.03 7.27
C VAL A 278 -23.10 -30.22 7.22
N ASP A 279 -23.45 -31.21 6.37
CA ASP A 279 -22.74 -32.49 6.25
C ASP A 279 -21.22 -32.35 6.11
N SER A 280 -20.53 -33.26 6.75
CA SER A 280 -19.12 -33.30 7.03
C SER A 280 -18.18 -33.54 5.83
N GLU A 281 -18.65 -33.50 4.59
CA GLU A 281 -17.76 -33.51 3.41
C GLU A 281 -16.75 -32.35 3.41
N TYR A 282 -17.01 -31.32 4.24
CA TYR A 282 -16.14 -30.17 4.45
C TYR A 282 -15.34 -30.20 5.74
N SER A 283 -15.51 -31.25 6.57
CA SER A 283 -14.83 -31.41 7.88
C SER A 283 -13.55 -32.25 7.77
N CYS A 284 -12.81 -32.14 6.67
CA CYS A 284 -11.51 -32.81 6.50
C CYS A 284 -10.41 -32.26 7.41
N ILE A 285 -10.72 -31.30 8.27
CA ILE A 285 -9.81 -30.77 9.27
C ILE A 285 -10.14 -31.48 10.59
N GLU A 286 -9.22 -32.27 11.12
CA GLU A 286 -9.43 -32.88 12.42
C GLU A 286 -9.70 -31.82 13.48
N PRO A 287 -10.86 -31.85 14.17
CA PRO A 287 -11.34 -30.75 15.03
C PRO A 287 -10.40 -30.36 16.16
N ASN A 288 -9.50 -31.25 16.55
CA ASN A 288 -8.55 -31.04 17.65
C ASN A 288 -7.10 -30.92 17.17
N HIS A 289 -6.87 -30.94 15.85
CA HIS A 289 -5.52 -30.80 15.32
C HIS A 289 -5.00 -29.37 15.49
N LEU A 290 -3.84 -29.23 16.10
CA LEU A 290 -3.11 -27.99 16.20
C LEU A 290 -2.06 -27.95 15.09
N TYR A 291 -2.24 -27.02 14.15
CA TYR A 291 -1.22 -26.79 13.13
C TYR A 291 -0.02 -26.08 13.76
N THR A 292 1.11 -26.76 13.79
CA THR A 292 2.36 -26.29 14.38
C THR A 292 3.47 -26.12 13.35
N SER A 293 3.25 -26.55 12.12
CA SER A 293 4.24 -26.46 11.05
C SER A 293 4.49 -25.01 10.62
N GLU A 294 5.76 -24.67 10.41
CA GLU A 294 6.23 -23.32 10.09
C GLU A 294 7.20 -23.36 8.89
N SER A 295 6.93 -24.20 7.88
CA SER A 295 7.87 -24.49 6.77
C SER A 295 8.38 -23.22 6.09
N LYS A 296 7.49 -22.25 5.82
CA LYS A 296 7.88 -20.99 5.20
C LYS A 296 8.70 -20.11 6.14
N VAL A 297 8.29 -19.98 7.39
CA VAL A 297 9.05 -19.23 8.39
C VAL A 297 10.44 -19.83 8.57
N ASP A 298 10.55 -21.16 8.63
CA ASP A 298 11.82 -21.86 8.70
C ASP A 298 12.73 -21.55 7.51
N SER A 299 12.19 -21.56 6.30
CA SER A 299 12.93 -21.22 5.08
C SER A 299 13.43 -19.77 5.10
N VAL A 300 12.59 -18.84 5.57
CA VAL A 300 12.96 -17.42 5.74
C VAL A 300 14.10 -17.28 6.75
N ILE A 301 13.95 -17.91 7.94
CA ILE A 301 14.96 -17.85 9.01
C ILE A 301 16.29 -18.47 8.56
N SER A 302 16.26 -19.63 7.90
CA SER A 302 17.46 -20.29 7.37
C SER A 302 18.18 -19.42 6.34
N THR A 303 17.43 -18.83 5.40
CA THR A 303 18.01 -17.95 4.38
C THR A 303 18.65 -16.70 5.00
N ILE A 304 18.00 -16.10 6.00
CA ILE A 304 18.56 -14.95 6.72
C ILE A 304 19.78 -15.37 7.54
N GLY A 305 19.70 -16.52 8.25
CA GLY A 305 20.79 -17.03 9.08
C GLY A 305 22.07 -17.23 8.29
N ASN A 306 21.98 -17.82 7.10
CA ASN A 306 23.13 -18.01 6.20
C ASN A 306 23.76 -16.69 5.70
N ARG A 307 23.07 -15.57 5.88
CA ARG A 307 23.44 -14.23 5.41
C ARG A 307 23.55 -13.21 6.54
N ILE A 308 23.48 -13.64 7.79
CA ILE A 308 23.29 -12.76 8.94
C ILE A 308 24.45 -11.76 9.11
N ASP A 309 25.67 -12.19 8.84
CA ASP A 309 26.90 -11.43 9.05
C ASP A 309 27.53 -10.87 7.76
N ASN A 310 26.76 -10.79 6.67
CA ASN A 310 27.26 -10.26 5.39
C ASN A 310 27.31 -8.73 5.30
N GLY A 311 27.09 -8.02 6.40
CA GLY A 311 27.12 -6.56 6.47
C GLY A 311 25.97 -5.85 5.74
N CYS A 312 24.93 -6.57 5.30
CA CYS A 312 23.76 -6.02 4.64
C CYS A 312 22.59 -5.92 5.61
N GLY A 313 21.97 -4.75 5.73
CA GLY A 313 20.72 -4.59 6.45
C GLY A 313 19.56 -5.31 5.74
N LYS A 314 18.68 -5.92 6.51
CA LYS A 314 17.62 -6.82 6.05
C LYS A 314 16.24 -6.23 6.27
N LEU A 315 15.46 -6.08 5.19
CA LEU A 315 14.05 -5.67 5.20
C LEU A 315 13.18 -6.90 4.97
N ILE A 316 12.42 -7.32 5.96
CA ILE A 316 11.49 -8.46 5.88
C ILE A 316 10.08 -7.90 5.75
N LEU A 317 9.38 -8.28 4.68
CA LEU A 317 8.07 -7.80 4.32
C LEU A 317 7.02 -8.89 4.51
N CYS A 318 6.15 -8.65 5.48
CA CYS A 318 5.12 -9.56 5.95
C CYS A 318 3.72 -8.99 5.69
N TYR A 319 2.72 -9.85 5.81
CA TYR A 319 1.30 -9.48 5.70
C TYR A 319 0.60 -9.40 7.05
N PHE A 320 0.88 -10.37 7.93
CA PHE A 320 0.14 -10.61 9.15
C PHE A 320 0.97 -10.27 10.39
N HIS A 321 0.31 -9.87 11.46
CA HIS A 321 0.98 -9.52 12.71
C HIS A 321 1.61 -10.73 13.39
N GLU A 322 0.92 -11.85 13.39
CA GLU A 322 1.42 -13.10 13.98
C GLU A 322 2.65 -13.61 13.23
N GLU A 323 2.68 -13.46 11.91
CA GLU A 323 3.84 -13.75 11.08
C GLU A 323 5.04 -12.88 11.45
N ILE A 324 4.82 -11.55 11.63
CA ILE A 324 5.86 -10.62 12.10
C ILE A 324 6.41 -11.07 13.46
N ASP A 325 5.52 -11.43 14.39
CA ASP A 325 5.90 -11.81 15.74
C ASP A 325 6.65 -13.15 15.76
N ALA A 326 6.22 -14.12 14.96
CA ALA A 326 6.88 -15.43 14.84
C ALA A 326 8.31 -15.29 14.27
N ILE A 327 8.46 -14.54 13.15
CA ILE A 327 9.76 -14.30 12.54
C ILE A 327 10.69 -13.52 13.49
N ALA A 328 10.18 -12.46 14.13
CA ALA A 328 10.97 -11.66 15.07
C ALA A 328 11.51 -12.51 16.21
N LYS A 329 10.65 -13.33 16.86
CA LYS A 329 11.03 -14.22 17.96
C LYS A 329 12.11 -15.21 17.53
N ARG A 330 11.99 -15.78 16.35
CA ARG A 330 12.97 -16.76 15.83
C ARG A 330 14.31 -16.14 15.47
N LEU A 331 14.33 -14.86 15.07
CA LEU A 331 15.57 -14.15 14.74
C LEU A 331 16.34 -13.65 15.96
N GLU A 332 15.74 -13.64 17.17
CA GLU A 332 16.41 -13.22 18.42
C GLU A 332 17.67 -14.05 18.71
N VAL A 333 17.72 -15.30 18.27
CA VAL A 333 18.89 -16.19 18.44
C VAL A 333 20.18 -15.60 17.83
N TYR A 334 20.06 -14.79 16.80
CA TYR A 334 21.21 -14.16 16.13
C TYR A 334 21.75 -12.92 16.86
N LYS A 335 21.10 -12.48 17.93
CA LYS A 335 21.51 -11.31 18.74
C LYS A 335 21.72 -10.03 17.94
N LYS A 336 20.97 -9.86 16.83
CA LYS A 336 20.95 -8.66 16.01
C LYS A 336 19.85 -7.72 16.49
N ARG A 337 20.01 -6.44 16.21
CA ARG A 337 18.97 -5.45 16.51
C ARG A 337 17.80 -5.60 15.51
N ILE A 338 16.64 -5.98 16.04
CA ILE A 338 15.41 -6.19 15.28
C ILE A 338 14.42 -5.07 15.63
N VAL A 339 13.79 -4.49 14.62
CA VAL A 339 12.71 -3.52 14.80
C VAL A 339 11.48 -3.97 14.02
N LYS A 340 10.32 -3.93 14.68
CA LYS A 340 9.02 -4.17 14.05
C LYS A 340 8.40 -2.87 13.57
N PHE A 341 7.84 -2.86 12.35
CA PHE A 341 7.24 -1.70 11.71
C PHE A 341 5.86 -2.07 11.13
N ASP A 342 4.83 -1.99 11.96
CA ASP A 342 3.48 -2.37 11.59
C ASP A 342 2.40 -1.42 12.13
N GLY A 343 1.11 -1.79 11.97
CA GLY A 343 -0.02 -0.99 12.41
C GLY A 343 -0.06 -0.70 13.91
N ARG A 344 0.57 -1.55 14.73
CA ARG A 344 0.66 -1.44 16.20
C ARG A 344 1.74 -0.45 16.65
N SER A 345 2.75 -0.18 15.79
CA SER A 345 3.85 0.73 16.12
C SER A 345 3.37 2.16 16.34
N THR A 346 3.78 2.77 17.43
CA THR A 346 3.50 4.17 17.75
C THR A 346 4.23 5.13 16.79
N ARG A 347 3.84 6.39 16.79
CA ARG A 347 4.54 7.42 15.98
C ARG A 347 6.00 7.58 16.38
N SER A 348 6.29 7.52 17.67
CA SER A 348 7.66 7.61 18.21
C SER A 348 8.51 6.43 17.73
N GLU A 349 8.03 5.20 17.89
CA GLU A 349 8.73 4.00 17.44
C GLU A 349 9.02 4.02 15.95
N ARG A 350 8.05 4.46 15.13
CA ARG A 350 8.24 4.61 13.68
C ARG A 350 9.34 5.63 13.34
N THR A 351 9.37 6.75 14.06
CA THR A 351 10.41 7.75 13.87
C THR A 351 11.77 7.18 14.25
N THR A 352 11.87 6.53 15.41
CA THR A 352 13.11 5.90 15.89
C THR A 352 13.59 4.80 14.93
N ALA A 353 12.70 3.98 14.38
CA ALA A 353 13.05 2.95 13.41
C ALA A 353 13.72 3.52 12.14
N LEU A 354 13.37 4.75 11.76
CA LEU A 354 13.90 5.42 10.57
C LEU A 354 15.15 6.24 10.85
N THR A 355 15.28 6.84 12.05
CA THR A 355 16.43 7.68 12.44
C THR A 355 17.58 6.87 13.03
N ASN A 356 17.28 5.72 13.63
CA ASN A 356 18.25 4.76 14.16
C ASN A 356 17.97 3.39 13.58
N PRO A 357 18.51 3.09 12.37
CA PRO A 357 18.22 1.86 11.64
C PRO A 357 18.72 0.63 12.38
N ALA A 358 17.92 -0.45 12.30
CA ALA A 358 18.25 -1.76 12.85
C ALA A 358 18.98 -2.62 11.81
N ASP A 359 19.62 -3.71 12.26
CA ASP A 359 20.17 -4.72 11.36
C ASP A 359 19.06 -5.40 10.55
N ILE A 360 17.91 -5.61 11.20
CA ILE A 360 16.73 -6.25 10.62
C ILE A 360 15.49 -5.41 10.90
N LEU A 361 14.82 -4.99 9.84
CA LEU A 361 13.51 -4.33 9.89
C LEU A 361 12.44 -5.30 9.40
N ILE A 362 11.48 -5.65 10.26
CA ILE A 362 10.35 -6.50 9.90
C ILE A 362 9.10 -5.64 9.83
N GLY A 363 8.45 -5.58 8.68
CA GLY A 363 7.32 -4.69 8.54
C GLY A 363 6.19 -5.21 7.67
N GLN A 364 4.99 -4.63 7.87
CA GLN A 364 3.89 -4.87 6.95
C GLN A 364 4.18 -4.24 5.61
N ILE A 365 4.04 -5.03 4.53
CA ILE A 365 4.38 -4.60 3.18
C ILE A 365 3.70 -3.27 2.79
N ARG A 366 2.43 -3.07 3.13
CA ARG A 366 1.70 -1.82 2.82
C ARG A 366 2.30 -0.60 3.51
N MET A 367 2.79 -0.76 4.74
CA MET A 367 3.40 0.35 5.47
C MET A 367 4.82 0.64 5.00
N CYS A 368 5.56 -0.39 4.61
CA CYS A 368 6.92 -0.25 4.12
C CYS A 368 6.96 0.21 2.65
N SER A 369 5.91 -0.02 1.88
CA SER A 369 5.85 0.39 0.45
C SER A 369 5.66 1.90 0.25
N GLU A 370 5.23 2.66 1.27
CA GLU A 370 4.94 4.09 1.14
C GLU A 370 5.89 4.95 1.98
N GLY A 371 6.48 5.97 1.36
CA GLY A 371 7.10 7.12 2.03
C GLY A 371 8.40 6.88 2.80
N LEU A 372 8.98 5.68 2.77
CA LEU A 372 10.20 5.39 3.49
C LEU A 372 11.44 5.52 2.60
N ASN A 373 12.54 5.99 3.19
CA ASN A 373 13.88 6.00 2.58
C ASN A 373 14.72 4.97 3.30
N LEU A 374 14.88 3.79 2.71
CA LEU A 374 15.53 2.65 3.33
C LEU A 374 16.86 2.28 2.66
N GLN A 375 17.19 2.91 1.52
CA GLN A 375 18.35 2.57 0.68
C GLN A 375 19.71 2.74 1.36
N GLU A 376 19.82 3.58 2.39
CA GLU A 376 21.13 3.81 3.04
C GLU A 376 21.53 2.63 3.94
N HIS A 377 20.55 1.87 4.43
CA HIS A 377 20.80 0.84 5.45
C HIS A 377 20.42 -0.56 4.99
N TYR A 378 19.38 -0.70 4.15
CA TYR A 378 18.84 -2.00 3.76
C TYR A 378 19.12 -2.26 2.28
N SER A 379 19.77 -3.39 2.01
CA SER A 379 20.07 -3.87 0.66
C SER A 379 19.59 -5.30 0.41
N GLU A 380 19.03 -5.96 1.39
CA GLU A 380 18.35 -7.25 1.24
C GLU A 380 16.87 -7.12 1.58
N VAL A 381 16.01 -7.56 0.68
CA VAL A 381 14.55 -7.48 0.80
C VAL A 381 13.96 -8.89 0.75
N TYR A 382 13.21 -9.28 1.77
CA TYR A 382 12.64 -10.61 1.90
C TYR A 382 11.12 -10.52 1.86
N PHE A 383 10.50 -11.07 0.82
CA PHE A 383 9.05 -11.21 0.70
C PHE A 383 8.65 -12.59 1.18
N THR A 384 8.05 -12.67 2.36
CA THR A 384 7.58 -13.94 2.94
C THR A 384 6.46 -14.56 2.13
N SER A 385 5.70 -13.74 1.41
CA SER A 385 4.68 -14.15 0.44
C SER A 385 4.57 -13.16 -0.72
N PRO A 386 4.19 -13.63 -1.93
CA PRO A 386 3.89 -12.75 -3.04
C PRO A 386 2.73 -11.82 -2.72
N HIS A 387 2.80 -10.57 -3.18
CA HIS A 387 1.67 -9.67 -3.09
C HIS A 387 0.75 -9.84 -4.29
N PHE A 388 -0.59 -9.85 -4.07
CA PHE A 388 -1.57 -9.96 -5.17
C PHE A 388 -1.47 -8.79 -6.18
N ASN A 389 -0.96 -7.63 -5.75
CA ASN A 389 -0.68 -6.50 -6.62
C ASN A 389 0.85 -6.33 -6.77
N PRO A 390 1.42 -6.68 -7.95
CA PRO A 390 2.85 -6.55 -8.21
C PRO A 390 3.40 -5.13 -8.04
N ALA A 391 2.57 -4.11 -8.24
CA ALA A 391 2.99 -2.73 -8.08
C ALA A 391 3.40 -2.41 -6.64
N ILE A 392 2.77 -3.03 -5.64
CA ILE A 392 3.13 -2.84 -4.22
C ILE A 392 4.48 -3.50 -3.91
N GLU A 393 4.79 -4.68 -4.50
CA GLU A 393 6.12 -5.26 -4.38
C GLU A 393 7.20 -4.36 -4.98
N GLN A 394 6.95 -3.85 -6.19
CA GLN A 394 7.85 -2.92 -6.85
C GLN A 394 8.03 -1.63 -6.02
N GLN A 395 6.96 -1.12 -5.41
CA GLN A 395 7.05 0.02 -4.49
C GLN A 395 7.94 -0.28 -3.30
N ALA A 396 7.80 -1.45 -2.69
CA ALA A 396 8.61 -1.86 -1.56
C ALA A 396 10.09 -2.07 -1.94
N ILE A 397 10.37 -2.71 -3.08
CA ILE A 397 11.74 -2.86 -3.61
C ILE A 397 12.36 -1.48 -3.86
N ALA A 398 11.61 -0.54 -4.43
CA ALA A 398 12.08 0.81 -4.72
C ALA A 398 12.37 1.66 -3.45
N ARG A 399 12.07 1.17 -2.24
CA ARG A 399 12.51 1.79 -0.99
C ARG A 399 13.99 1.52 -0.70
N CYS A 400 14.51 0.38 -1.19
CA CYS A 400 15.91 -0.01 -1.07
C CYS A 400 16.66 0.21 -2.38
N TRP A 401 16.06 -0.13 -3.53
CA TRP A 401 16.66 0.02 -4.85
C TRP A 401 16.30 1.37 -5.49
N ARG A 402 17.05 2.39 -5.16
CA ARG A 402 16.85 3.76 -5.63
C ARG A 402 18.18 4.52 -5.67
N ILE A 403 18.15 5.72 -6.24
CA ILE A 403 19.31 6.64 -6.28
C ILE A 403 19.84 6.84 -4.86
N GLY A 404 21.17 6.67 -4.70
CA GLY A 404 21.85 6.77 -3.42
C GLY A 404 22.12 5.43 -2.73
N GLN A 405 21.60 4.31 -3.25
CA GLN A 405 22.00 2.97 -2.80
C GLN A 405 23.44 2.67 -3.28
N LYS A 406 24.28 2.19 -2.36
CA LYS A 406 25.71 1.89 -2.63
C LYS A 406 26.01 0.41 -2.75
N LYS A 407 25.11 -0.47 -2.28
CA LYS A 407 25.26 -1.92 -2.29
C LYS A 407 24.30 -2.52 -3.31
N GLU A 408 24.68 -3.65 -3.91
CA GLU A 408 23.77 -4.45 -4.72
C GLU A 408 22.53 -4.83 -3.90
N VAL A 409 21.35 -4.77 -4.53
CA VAL A 409 20.09 -5.10 -3.84
C VAL A 409 19.68 -6.52 -4.18
N ASN A 410 19.54 -7.34 -3.17
CA ASN A 410 19.09 -8.71 -3.29
C ASN A 410 17.64 -8.83 -2.78
N VAL A 411 16.75 -9.36 -3.61
CA VAL A 411 15.34 -9.59 -3.31
C VAL A 411 15.08 -11.08 -3.23
N PHE A 412 14.58 -11.56 -2.11
CA PHE A 412 14.25 -12.96 -1.88
C PHE A 412 12.74 -13.14 -1.82
N ARG A 413 12.18 -14.00 -2.67
CA ARG A 413 10.74 -14.32 -2.72
C ARG A 413 10.53 -15.77 -2.34
N PHE A 414 9.81 -16.01 -1.25
CA PHE A 414 9.49 -17.35 -0.76
C PHE A 414 8.13 -17.78 -1.32
N ILE A 415 8.13 -18.81 -2.17
CA ILE A 415 6.92 -19.31 -2.84
C ILE A 415 6.72 -20.77 -2.44
N THR A 416 5.57 -21.06 -1.82
CA THR A 416 5.19 -22.44 -1.51
C THR A 416 4.86 -23.16 -2.82
N ASN A 417 5.41 -24.36 -3.01
CA ASN A 417 5.24 -25.13 -4.26
C ASN A 417 3.78 -25.48 -4.54
N TYR A 418 2.95 -25.49 -3.52
CA TYR A 418 1.53 -25.76 -3.63
C TYR A 418 0.74 -24.45 -3.92
N LYS A 419 0.30 -24.30 -5.19
CA LYS A 419 -0.67 -23.28 -5.70
C LYS A 419 -0.47 -21.80 -5.30
N GLU A 420 0.67 -21.39 -4.74
CA GLU A 420 0.95 -19.97 -4.51
C GLU A 420 1.38 -19.23 -5.80
N LYS A 421 1.29 -19.94 -6.94
CA LYS A 421 1.50 -19.33 -8.26
C LYS A 421 0.37 -18.36 -8.56
N LYS A 422 0.74 -17.16 -9.00
CA LYS A 422 -0.17 -16.08 -9.41
C LYS A 422 -1.27 -16.55 -10.37
#